data_65c87105d1ddd72da46b37357bd1d1cc
#
_entry.id   65c87105d1ddd72da46b37357bd1d1cc
#
_cell.length_a   1.000
_cell.length_b   1.000
_cell.length_c   1.000
_cell.angle_alpha   90.00
_cell.angle_beta   90.00
_cell.angle_gamma   90.00
#
_symmetry.space_group_name_H-M   'P 1'
#
loop_
_entity.id
_entity.type
_entity.pdbx_description
1 polymer ?
#
loop_
_entity_poly.entity_id
_entity_poly.type
_entity_poly.pdbx_seq_one_letter_code
_entity_poly.pdbx_strand_id
1 'polypeptide(L)'
;MLRSLVGSEMCIRDRWMPGPGMKLFQAIEKELGRPEIIAEDLGFLTESVLQMLKESGFPGMKVLQFAFDSREESDYMPPNYNSNCVVYTGTHDNQTTFDWWKELSKEDRSVALRYLNLPYGGRFVGRKKLTWQLITLAQRSVAKLCVIPAQDYLCLPGTARINTPSTLGYNWQWRMKKDAFDKELCEKIRRMTKLYGR
;
A
#
# COMPACT_ATOMS: atom_id res chain seq x y z
N MET A 1 -3.29 -14.02 -9.66
CA MET A 1 -4.45 -14.42 -10.50
C MET A 1 -5.31 -15.39 -9.72
N LEU A 2 -6.50 -14.96 -9.28
CA LEU A 2 -7.44 -15.82 -8.54
C LEU A 2 -8.06 -16.84 -9.48
N ARG A 3 -7.56 -18.06 -9.42
CA ARG A 3 -8.17 -19.22 -10.13
C ARG A 3 -9.39 -19.82 -9.43
N SER A 4 -9.92 -19.18 -8.41
CA SER A 4 -10.77 -19.88 -7.44
C SER A 4 -12.28 -19.68 -7.56
N LEU A 5 -12.77 -18.95 -8.55
CA LEU A 5 -14.20 -18.64 -8.60
C LEU A 5 -14.99 -19.29 -9.74
N VAL A 6 -14.33 -20.10 -10.56
CA VAL A 6 -15.01 -20.72 -11.70
C VAL A 6 -14.61 -22.18 -11.78
N GLY A 7 -15.56 -23.07 -11.97
CA GLY A 7 -15.30 -24.50 -12.09
C GLY A 7 -14.26 -24.80 -13.18
N SER A 8 -13.52 -25.88 -13.02
CA SER A 8 -12.37 -26.22 -13.86
C SER A 8 -12.66 -26.22 -15.37
N GLU A 9 -13.88 -26.56 -15.78
CA GLU A 9 -14.30 -26.56 -17.19
C GLU A 9 -14.48 -25.15 -17.78
N MET A 10 -14.84 -24.15 -16.98
CA MET A 10 -14.95 -22.77 -17.42
C MET A 10 -13.54 -22.14 -17.62
N CYS A 11 -12.58 -22.47 -16.74
CA CYS A 11 -11.20 -21.96 -16.85
C CYS A 11 -10.49 -22.42 -18.14
N ILE A 12 -10.84 -23.59 -18.68
CA ILE A 12 -10.22 -24.11 -19.92
C ILE A 12 -10.68 -23.34 -21.16
N ARG A 13 -11.87 -22.72 -21.10
CA ARG A 13 -12.44 -21.92 -22.19
C ARG A 13 -12.23 -20.42 -22.03
N ASP A 14 -11.73 -19.99 -20.88
CA ASP A 14 -11.49 -18.58 -20.61
C ASP A 14 -10.37 -18.05 -21.47
N ARG A 15 -10.55 -16.83 -21.97
CA ARG A 15 -9.56 -16.07 -22.71
C ARG A 15 -9.64 -14.59 -22.35
N TRP A 16 -8.53 -13.94 -22.45
CA TRP A 16 -8.49 -12.48 -22.32
C TRP A 16 -9.20 -11.83 -23.52
N MET A 17 -10.16 -10.98 -23.20
CA MET A 17 -10.88 -10.17 -24.20
C MET A 17 -10.59 -8.69 -23.94
N PRO A 18 -10.43 -7.87 -25.01
CA PRO A 18 -10.32 -6.44 -24.84
C PRO A 18 -11.56 -5.87 -24.14
N GLY A 19 -11.32 -5.13 -23.06
CA GLY A 19 -12.37 -4.37 -22.35
C GLY A 19 -12.61 -3.00 -23.02
N PRO A 20 -13.56 -2.21 -22.48
CA PRO A 20 -13.90 -0.88 -23.01
C PRO A 20 -12.77 0.15 -22.85
N GLY A 21 -11.80 -0.10 -21.95
CA GLY A 21 -10.68 0.80 -21.72
C GLY A 21 -11.12 2.21 -21.35
N MET A 22 -10.48 3.22 -21.96
CA MET A 22 -10.78 4.64 -21.71
C MET A 22 -12.22 5.06 -22.04
N LYS A 23 -12.94 4.32 -22.88
CA LYS A 23 -14.36 4.64 -23.17
C LYS A 23 -15.24 4.57 -21.94
N LEU A 24 -14.93 3.68 -20.97
CA LEU A 24 -15.63 3.60 -19.69
C LEU A 24 -15.45 4.90 -18.88
N PHE A 25 -14.21 5.35 -18.73
CA PHE A 25 -13.91 6.55 -17.95
C PHE A 25 -14.47 7.82 -18.61
N GLN A 26 -14.42 7.90 -19.94
CA GLN A 26 -15.06 8.98 -20.70
C GLN A 26 -16.57 9.02 -20.52
N ALA A 27 -17.24 7.87 -20.51
CA ALA A 27 -18.68 7.79 -20.25
C ALA A 27 -19.01 8.23 -18.81
N ILE A 28 -18.23 7.80 -17.83
CA ILE A 28 -18.37 8.20 -16.42
C ILE A 28 -18.20 9.72 -16.29
N GLU A 29 -17.15 10.29 -16.88
CA GLU A 29 -16.88 11.72 -16.82
C GLU A 29 -17.99 12.56 -17.50
N LYS A 30 -18.53 12.07 -18.60
CA LYS A 30 -19.65 12.72 -19.31
C LYS A 30 -20.92 12.77 -18.46
N GLU A 31 -21.25 11.69 -17.77
CA GLU A 31 -22.53 11.58 -17.03
C GLU A 31 -22.45 12.10 -15.58
N LEU A 32 -21.29 11.98 -14.94
CA LEU A 32 -21.12 12.29 -13.51
C LEU A 32 -20.14 13.44 -13.26
N GLY A 33 -19.54 14.03 -14.31
CA GLY A 33 -18.40 14.93 -14.16
C GLY A 33 -17.12 14.15 -13.87
N ARG A 34 -16.00 14.84 -13.63
CA ARG A 34 -14.72 14.22 -13.38
C ARG A 34 -14.66 13.63 -11.96
N PRO A 35 -14.74 12.29 -11.80
CA PRO A 35 -14.72 11.66 -10.49
C PRO A 35 -13.31 11.65 -9.89
N GLU A 36 -13.23 11.73 -8.57
CA GLU A 36 -11.99 11.48 -7.83
C GLU A 36 -11.80 9.97 -7.65
N ILE A 37 -11.00 9.36 -8.51
CA ILE A 37 -10.71 7.92 -8.50
C ILE A 37 -9.24 7.71 -8.18
N ILE A 38 -8.95 6.73 -7.32
CA ILE A 38 -7.63 6.14 -7.13
C ILE A 38 -7.61 4.83 -7.89
N ALA A 39 -6.69 4.69 -8.83
CA ALA A 39 -6.55 3.46 -9.61
C ALA A 39 -5.68 2.45 -8.85
N GLU A 40 -6.20 1.26 -8.64
CA GLU A 40 -5.40 0.15 -8.12
C GLU A 40 -4.57 -0.45 -9.25
N ASP A 41 -3.29 -0.11 -9.28
CA ASP A 41 -2.27 -0.54 -10.24
C ASP A 41 -1.25 -1.47 -9.59
N LEU A 42 -1.72 -2.41 -8.77
CA LEU A 42 -0.88 -3.37 -8.06
C LEU A 42 -0.73 -4.69 -8.86
N GLY A 43 0.40 -5.35 -8.70
CA GLY A 43 0.70 -6.63 -9.34
C GLY A 43 1.38 -6.49 -10.71
N PHE A 44 1.20 -7.51 -11.56
CA PHE A 44 1.81 -7.52 -12.89
C PHE A 44 1.00 -6.65 -13.87
N LEU A 45 1.60 -5.54 -14.30
CA LEU A 45 0.99 -4.58 -15.22
C LEU A 45 1.54 -4.78 -16.63
N THR A 46 0.64 -4.77 -17.62
CA THR A 46 1.02 -4.71 -19.03
C THR A 46 1.18 -3.26 -19.46
N GLU A 47 1.95 -3.04 -20.55
CA GLU A 47 2.15 -1.70 -21.11
C GLU A 47 0.82 -0.99 -21.42
N SER A 48 -0.18 -1.73 -21.90
CA SER A 48 -1.51 -1.17 -22.21
C SER A 48 -2.24 -0.67 -20.96
N VAL A 49 -2.06 -1.32 -19.80
CA VAL A 49 -2.64 -0.88 -18.51
C VAL A 49 -1.92 0.36 -18.00
N LEU A 50 -0.59 0.41 -18.11
CA LEU A 50 0.20 1.59 -17.75
C LEU A 50 -0.17 2.80 -18.60
N GLN A 51 -0.36 2.60 -19.91
CA GLN A 51 -0.81 3.64 -20.81
C GLN A 51 -2.22 4.14 -20.45
N MET A 52 -3.15 3.24 -20.16
CA MET A 52 -4.51 3.58 -19.71
C MET A 52 -4.50 4.37 -18.41
N LEU A 53 -3.66 3.99 -17.44
CA LEU A 53 -3.49 4.73 -16.18
C LEU A 53 -3.00 6.16 -16.47
N LYS A 54 -1.99 6.30 -17.32
CA LYS A 54 -1.47 7.61 -17.73
C LYS A 54 -2.52 8.48 -18.42
N GLU A 55 -3.28 7.91 -19.35
CA GLU A 55 -4.34 8.61 -20.09
C GLU A 55 -5.52 9.03 -19.20
N SER A 56 -5.88 8.21 -18.23
CA SER A 56 -6.95 8.53 -17.28
C SER A 56 -6.60 9.71 -16.35
N GLY A 57 -5.31 9.94 -16.12
CA GLY A 57 -4.83 10.92 -15.15
C GLY A 57 -5.18 10.59 -13.71
N PHE A 58 -5.66 9.38 -13.42
CA PHE A 58 -5.92 8.94 -12.06
C PHE A 58 -4.62 8.65 -11.33
N PRO A 59 -4.52 8.97 -10.03
CA PRO A 59 -3.37 8.55 -9.23
C PRO A 59 -3.36 7.03 -9.04
N GLY A 60 -2.21 6.41 -9.29
CA GLY A 60 -1.94 5.02 -8.95
C GLY A 60 -1.53 4.86 -7.49
N MET A 61 -1.29 3.64 -7.06
CA MET A 61 -0.96 3.28 -5.68
C MET A 61 0.53 2.94 -5.51
N LYS A 62 1.12 3.41 -4.44
CA LYS A 62 2.49 3.07 -4.02
C LYS A 62 2.47 2.48 -2.61
N VAL A 63 2.76 1.20 -2.49
CA VAL A 63 2.70 0.45 -1.23
C VAL A 63 4.11 0.21 -0.71
N LEU A 64 4.50 0.85 0.40
CA LEU A 64 5.86 0.79 0.92
C LEU A 64 6.29 -0.62 1.37
N GLN A 65 5.35 -1.49 1.73
CA GLN A 65 5.68 -2.89 2.03
C GLN A 65 6.22 -3.67 0.82
N PHE A 66 6.03 -3.17 -0.40
CA PHE A 66 6.59 -3.75 -1.64
C PHE A 66 7.89 -3.07 -2.09
N ALA A 67 8.36 -2.06 -1.36
CA ALA A 67 9.50 -1.26 -1.78
C ALA A 67 10.86 -1.95 -1.58
N PHE A 68 10.98 -2.88 -0.65
CA PHE A 68 12.26 -3.40 -0.20
C PHE A 68 12.48 -4.83 -0.69
N ASP A 69 12.68 -4.98 -1.99
CA ASP A 69 13.14 -6.23 -2.60
C ASP A 69 14.66 -6.13 -2.85
N SER A 70 15.41 -7.10 -2.31
CA SER A 70 16.87 -7.14 -2.45
C SER A 70 17.33 -7.67 -3.81
N ARG A 71 16.42 -8.20 -4.63
CA ARG A 71 16.70 -8.87 -5.90
C ARG A 71 16.58 -7.95 -7.11
N GLU A 72 15.77 -6.89 -7.01
CA GLU A 72 15.49 -5.99 -8.11
C GLU A 72 15.16 -4.56 -7.63
N GLU A 73 15.27 -3.60 -8.54
CA GLU A 73 14.78 -2.25 -8.30
C GLU A 73 13.25 -2.25 -8.21
N SER A 74 12.71 -1.53 -7.23
CA SER A 74 11.27 -1.48 -6.98
C SER A 74 10.70 -0.12 -7.34
N ASP A 75 9.65 -0.12 -8.16
CA ASP A 75 8.85 1.07 -8.47
C ASP A 75 8.11 1.64 -7.24
N TYR A 76 8.09 0.87 -6.15
CA TYR A 76 7.52 1.27 -4.87
C TYR A 76 8.51 2.02 -3.98
N MET A 77 9.76 2.21 -4.43
CA MET A 77 10.73 3.07 -3.73
C MET A 77 10.39 4.55 -3.93
N PRO A 78 10.36 5.37 -2.86
CA PRO A 78 9.93 6.76 -2.95
C PRO A 78 10.65 7.63 -4.00
N PRO A 79 11.95 7.45 -4.30
CA PRO A 79 12.61 8.20 -5.37
C PRO A 79 12.02 7.94 -6.77
N ASN A 80 11.36 6.78 -6.97
CA ASN A 80 10.79 6.38 -8.24
C ASN A 80 9.31 6.82 -8.41
N TYR A 81 8.76 7.58 -7.45
CA TYR A 81 7.37 7.99 -7.51
C TYR A 81 7.14 9.11 -8.52
N ASN A 82 6.08 8.96 -9.30
CA ASN A 82 5.39 10.08 -9.89
C ASN A 82 4.56 10.77 -8.79
N SER A 83 4.54 12.10 -8.75
CA SER A 83 3.78 12.85 -7.74
C SER A 83 2.26 12.58 -7.78
N ASN A 84 1.72 12.23 -8.95
CA ASN A 84 0.31 11.83 -9.09
C ASN A 84 0.08 10.38 -8.64
N CYS A 85 0.37 10.08 -7.40
CA CYS A 85 0.12 8.78 -6.79
C CYS A 85 -0.38 8.93 -5.36
N VAL A 86 -0.88 7.83 -4.81
CA VAL A 86 -1.24 7.68 -3.40
C VAL A 86 -0.27 6.70 -2.76
N VAL A 87 0.41 7.12 -1.70
CA VAL A 87 1.30 6.25 -0.95
C VAL A 87 0.62 5.65 0.27
N TYR A 88 0.88 4.37 0.49
CA TYR A 88 0.41 3.59 1.64
C TYR A 88 1.62 2.97 2.36
N THR A 89 1.55 2.80 3.68
CA THR A 89 2.48 1.87 4.36
C THR A 89 2.16 0.43 3.99
N GLY A 90 0.89 0.09 3.99
CA GLY A 90 0.26 -1.14 3.51
C GLY A 90 -1.23 -0.89 3.28
N THR A 91 -1.90 -1.77 2.54
CA THR A 91 -3.35 -1.73 2.29
C THR A 91 -4.10 -2.61 3.30
N HIS A 92 -5.42 -2.72 3.15
CA HIS A 92 -6.23 -3.66 3.93
C HIS A 92 -5.86 -5.14 3.70
N ASP A 93 -5.27 -5.45 2.55
CA ASP A 93 -4.84 -6.81 2.17
C ASP A 93 -3.43 -7.16 2.65
N ASN A 94 -2.68 -6.17 3.11
CA ASN A 94 -1.34 -6.38 3.62
C ASN A 94 -1.35 -6.76 5.11
N GLN A 95 -0.24 -7.30 5.57
CA GLN A 95 0.05 -7.44 7.00
C GLN A 95 0.16 -6.06 7.65
N THR A 96 -0.11 -5.93 8.95
CA THR A 96 0.24 -4.71 9.66
C THR A 96 1.74 -4.44 9.54
N THR A 97 2.14 -3.19 9.36
CA THR A 97 3.58 -2.85 9.23
C THR A 97 4.39 -3.35 10.43
N PHE A 98 3.77 -3.39 11.63
CA PHE A 98 4.42 -3.89 12.84
C PHE A 98 4.82 -5.38 12.76
N ASP A 99 4.04 -6.23 12.09
CA ASP A 99 4.35 -7.64 11.93
C ASP A 99 4.95 -7.98 10.56
N TRP A 100 4.72 -7.17 9.51
CA TRP A 100 5.39 -7.29 8.22
C TRP A 100 6.92 -7.37 8.34
N TRP A 101 7.53 -6.63 9.27
CA TRP A 101 8.97 -6.71 9.53
C TRP A 101 9.49 -8.11 9.89
N LYS A 102 8.63 -8.98 10.39
CA LYS A 102 9.00 -10.38 10.69
C LYS A 102 9.02 -11.25 9.43
N GLU A 103 8.21 -10.88 8.46
CA GLU A 103 8.03 -11.64 7.22
C GLU A 103 9.13 -11.36 6.18
N LEU A 104 9.85 -10.26 6.33
CA LEU A 104 10.97 -9.92 5.47
C LEU A 104 12.11 -10.94 5.58
N SER A 105 12.71 -11.28 4.43
CA SER A 105 13.97 -11.99 4.38
C SER A 105 15.06 -11.21 5.13
N LYS A 106 16.18 -11.85 5.43
CA LYS A 106 17.32 -11.16 6.06
C LYS A 106 17.88 -10.09 5.12
N GLU A 107 17.92 -10.39 3.84
CA GLU A 107 18.42 -9.57 2.77
C GLU A 107 17.54 -8.31 2.60
N ASP A 108 16.23 -8.48 2.44
CA ASP A 108 15.27 -7.38 2.28
C ASP A 108 15.23 -6.49 3.53
N ARG A 109 15.30 -7.12 4.72
CA ARG A 109 15.40 -6.38 5.99
C ARG A 109 16.68 -5.54 6.06
N SER A 110 17.79 -6.06 5.58
CA SER A 110 19.05 -5.31 5.50
C SER A 110 18.95 -4.12 4.58
N VAL A 111 18.33 -4.28 3.39
CA VAL A 111 18.06 -3.20 2.44
C VAL A 111 17.20 -2.13 3.12
N ALA A 112 16.09 -2.51 3.74
CA ALA A 112 15.18 -1.59 4.40
C ALA A 112 15.86 -0.82 5.55
N LEU A 113 16.61 -1.49 6.41
CA LEU A 113 17.31 -0.84 7.52
C LEU A 113 18.36 0.17 7.03
N ARG A 114 19.13 -0.20 6.01
CA ARG A 114 20.13 0.69 5.40
C ARG A 114 19.47 1.91 4.75
N TYR A 115 18.41 1.69 3.98
CA TYR A 115 17.66 2.77 3.34
C TYR A 115 17.06 3.75 4.36
N LEU A 116 16.54 3.23 5.47
CA LEU A 116 15.99 4.02 6.57
C LEU A 116 17.06 4.61 7.49
N ASN A 117 18.35 4.43 7.20
CA ASN A 117 19.47 4.85 8.03
C ASN A 117 19.35 4.34 9.49
N LEU A 118 19.00 3.08 9.63
CA LEU A 118 18.84 2.42 10.92
C LEU A 118 19.99 1.43 11.16
N PRO A 119 20.33 1.14 12.44
CA PRO A 119 21.35 0.13 12.75
C PRO A 119 21.01 -1.24 12.15
N TYR A 120 21.99 -1.86 11.52
CA TYR A 120 21.95 -3.24 11.02
C TYR A 120 23.18 -4.02 11.51
N GLY A 121 23.25 -5.31 11.23
CA GLY A 121 24.43 -6.10 11.63
C GLY A 121 24.44 -6.44 13.13
N GLY A 122 23.32 -6.89 13.68
CA GLY A 122 23.22 -7.43 15.04
C GLY A 122 22.67 -6.47 16.10
N ARG A 123 22.49 -5.19 15.79
CA ARG A 123 21.80 -4.27 16.69
C ARG A 123 20.30 -4.39 16.55
N PHE A 124 19.63 -4.62 17.68
CA PHE A 124 18.18 -4.71 17.70
C PHE A 124 17.52 -3.34 17.48
N VAL A 125 16.61 -3.27 16.51
CA VAL A 125 15.73 -2.11 16.29
C VAL A 125 14.30 -2.55 16.59
N GLY A 126 13.69 -1.93 17.59
CA GLY A 126 12.32 -2.28 18.01
C GLY A 126 11.30 -2.03 16.89
N ARG A 127 10.36 -2.98 16.71
CA ARG A 127 9.34 -2.92 15.65
C ARG A 127 8.49 -1.65 15.65
N LYS A 128 8.17 -1.09 16.82
CA LYS A 128 7.49 0.21 16.91
C LYS A 128 8.28 1.32 16.22
N LYS A 129 9.60 1.36 16.42
CA LYS A 129 10.47 2.33 15.76
C LYS A 129 10.48 2.14 14.25
N LEU A 130 10.57 0.89 13.79
CA LEU A 130 10.51 0.55 12.37
C LEU A 130 9.19 0.96 11.72
N THR A 131 8.06 0.68 12.35
CA THR A 131 6.73 1.10 11.89
C THR A 131 6.65 2.62 11.71
N TRP A 132 7.09 3.37 12.71
CA TRP A 132 7.10 4.84 12.64
C TRP A 132 8.09 5.39 11.60
N GLN A 133 9.19 4.71 11.32
CA GLN A 133 10.09 5.10 10.22
C GLN A 133 9.41 4.91 8.86
N LEU A 134 8.65 3.81 8.67
CA LEU A 134 7.90 3.60 7.43
C LEU A 134 6.78 4.63 7.25
N ILE A 135 6.05 4.94 8.33
CA ILE A 135 5.06 6.04 8.33
C ILE A 135 5.72 7.37 7.97
N THR A 136 6.89 7.67 8.56
CA THR A 136 7.65 8.89 8.24
C THR A 136 8.07 8.92 6.77
N LEU A 137 8.51 7.79 6.24
CA LEU A 137 8.88 7.66 4.83
C LEU A 137 7.69 7.96 3.91
N ALA A 138 6.50 7.42 4.21
CA ALA A 138 5.29 7.72 3.48
C ALA A 138 4.94 9.21 3.52
N GLN A 139 4.96 9.81 4.71
CA GLN A 139 4.61 11.21 4.91
C GLN A 139 5.54 12.20 4.17
N ARG A 140 6.83 11.91 4.09
CA ARG A 140 7.82 12.76 3.42
C ARG A 140 7.95 12.51 1.91
N SER A 141 7.23 11.55 1.36
CA SER A 141 7.28 11.24 -0.07
C SER A 141 6.66 12.36 -0.93
N VAL A 142 6.87 12.32 -2.23
CA VAL A 142 6.29 13.26 -3.20
C VAL A 142 4.84 12.92 -3.60
N ALA A 143 4.28 11.82 -3.08
CA ALA A 143 2.93 11.38 -3.42
C ALA A 143 1.89 12.46 -3.09
N LYS A 144 0.89 12.64 -3.95
CA LYS A 144 -0.19 13.62 -3.76
C LYS A 144 -1.02 13.36 -2.51
N LEU A 145 -1.22 12.09 -2.17
CA LEU A 145 -1.97 11.65 -0.99
C LEU A 145 -1.18 10.59 -0.24
N CYS A 146 -1.28 10.59 1.09
CA CYS A 146 -0.67 9.61 1.97
C CYS A 146 -1.76 8.98 2.86
N VAL A 147 -1.94 7.67 2.74
CA VAL A 147 -2.93 6.91 3.51
C VAL A 147 -2.20 5.91 4.42
N ILE A 148 -2.42 6.03 5.71
CA ILE A 148 -1.80 5.18 6.71
C ILE A 148 -2.89 4.42 7.47
N PRO A 149 -2.88 3.08 7.49
CA PRO A 149 -3.80 2.30 8.29
C PRO A 149 -3.74 2.68 9.78
N ALA A 150 -4.89 2.75 10.44
CA ALA A 150 -4.96 3.03 11.88
C ALA A 150 -4.11 2.04 12.69
N GLN A 151 -4.05 0.79 12.27
CA GLN A 151 -3.24 -0.27 12.88
C GLN A 151 -1.75 0.09 12.92
N ASP A 152 -1.25 0.77 11.88
CA ASP A 152 0.15 1.14 11.79
C ASP A 152 0.48 2.31 12.73
N TYR A 153 -0.37 3.34 12.81
CA TYR A 153 -0.23 4.40 13.81
C TYR A 153 -0.22 3.85 15.24
N LEU A 154 -1.07 2.86 15.50
CA LEU A 154 -1.19 2.19 16.80
C LEU A 154 -0.11 1.13 17.01
N CYS A 155 0.71 0.82 16.02
CA CYS A 155 1.72 -0.24 16.05
C CYS A 155 1.14 -1.60 16.49
N LEU A 156 -0.02 -1.97 15.94
CA LEU A 156 -0.72 -3.20 16.31
C LEU A 156 -0.13 -4.42 15.58
N PRO A 157 -0.13 -5.59 16.23
CA PRO A 157 0.31 -6.84 15.61
C PRO A 157 -0.67 -7.34 14.54
N GLY A 158 -0.27 -8.38 13.80
CA GLY A 158 -1.06 -8.97 12.71
C GLY A 158 -2.44 -9.47 13.10
N THR A 159 -2.72 -9.67 14.38
CA THR A 159 -4.09 -9.95 14.87
C THR A 159 -5.07 -8.79 14.61
N ALA A 160 -4.57 -7.59 14.30
CA ALA A 160 -5.37 -6.44 13.90
C ALA A 160 -5.47 -6.28 12.37
N ARG A 161 -4.97 -7.21 11.57
CA ARG A 161 -5.09 -7.22 10.12
C ARG A 161 -6.58 -7.22 9.72
N ILE A 162 -6.91 -6.47 8.67
CA ILE A 162 -8.30 -6.31 8.23
C ILE A 162 -8.71 -7.48 7.36
N ASN A 163 -7.90 -7.81 6.38
CA ASN A 163 -8.21 -8.84 5.40
C ASN A 163 -6.98 -9.72 5.10
N THR A 164 -7.22 -11.02 4.95
CA THR A 164 -6.23 -11.97 4.45
C THR A 164 -6.77 -12.53 3.14
N PRO A 165 -6.21 -12.12 1.99
CA PRO A 165 -6.67 -12.55 0.68
C PRO A 165 -6.76 -14.07 0.57
N SER A 166 -7.73 -14.57 -0.19
CA SER A 166 -7.96 -15.99 -0.45
C SER A 166 -8.30 -16.83 0.79
N THR A 167 -8.78 -16.19 1.86
CA THR A 167 -9.28 -16.88 3.07
C THR A 167 -10.74 -16.58 3.34
N LEU A 168 -11.39 -17.51 4.05
CA LEU A 168 -12.73 -17.34 4.61
C LEU A 168 -12.64 -17.08 6.11
N GLY A 169 -13.67 -16.46 6.69
CA GLY A 169 -13.84 -16.34 8.15
C GLY A 169 -13.70 -14.91 8.68
N TYR A 170 -12.63 -14.61 9.40
CA TYR A 170 -12.55 -13.40 10.24
C TYR A 170 -12.14 -12.11 9.51
N ASN A 171 -12.23 -12.04 8.18
CA ASN A 171 -11.93 -10.85 7.41
C ASN A 171 -12.95 -9.72 7.67
N TRP A 172 -12.49 -8.48 7.67
CA TRP A 172 -13.31 -7.26 7.81
C TRP A 172 -13.99 -7.09 9.18
N GLN A 173 -13.56 -7.84 10.20
CA GLN A 173 -14.18 -7.84 11.53
C GLN A 173 -13.42 -7.02 12.56
N TRP A 174 -12.15 -6.65 12.28
CA TRP A 174 -11.38 -5.85 13.21
C TRP A 174 -12.07 -4.51 13.51
N ARG A 175 -12.07 -4.15 14.79
CA ARG A 175 -12.59 -2.85 15.24
C ARG A 175 -11.60 -2.21 16.19
N MET A 176 -11.37 -0.93 15.99
CA MET A 176 -10.54 -0.12 16.86
C MET A 176 -11.21 0.04 18.23
N LYS A 177 -10.43 -0.07 19.29
CA LYS A 177 -10.91 0.20 20.65
C LYS A 177 -11.24 1.69 20.80
N LYS A 178 -12.25 2.00 21.64
CA LYS A 178 -12.54 3.37 22.04
C LYS A 178 -11.27 4.01 22.64
N ASP A 179 -11.06 5.27 22.31
CA ASP A 179 -9.93 6.09 22.80
C ASP A 179 -8.52 5.56 22.44
N ALA A 180 -8.42 4.66 21.44
CA ALA A 180 -7.11 4.15 20.98
C ALA A 180 -6.21 5.24 20.39
N PHE A 181 -6.80 6.28 19.80
CA PHE A 181 -6.10 7.50 19.39
C PHE A 181 -6.14 8.51 20.54
N ASP A 182 -5.25 8.33 21.49
CA ASP A 182 -5.13 9.25 22.62
C ASP A 182 -4.55 10.63 22.20
N LYS A 183 -4.56 11.56 23.13
CA LYS A 183 -4.09 12.93 22.88
C LYS A 183 -2.63 12.98 22.45
N GLU A 184 -1.78 12.14 23.01
CA GLU A 184 -0.35 12.10 22.71
C GLU A 184 -0.11 11.61 21.27
N LEU A 185 -0.77 10.51 20.88
CA LEU A 185 -0.71 9.97 19.52
C LEU A 185 -1.25 10.97 18.50
N CYS A 186 -2.41 11.57 18.75
CA CYS A 186 -2.99 12.59 17.88
C CYS A 186 -2.04 13.78 17.69
N GLU A 187 -1.42 14.26 18.76
CA GLU A 187 -0.47 15.36 18.70
C GLU A 187 0.81 14.98 17.93
N LYS A 188 1.29 13.75 18.10
CA LYS A 188 2.44 13.22 17.35
C LYS A 188 2.14 13.17 15.84
N ILE A 189 0.97 12.63 15.47
CA ILE A 189 0.52 12.58 14.07
C ILE A 189 0.40 14.00 13.51
N ARG A 190 -0.26 14.91 14.22
CA ARG A 190 -0.45 16.30 13.79
C ARG A 190 0.88 17.01 13.53
N ARG A 191 1.85 16.87 14.44
CA ARG A 191 3.19 17.49 14.28
C ARG A 191 3.90 16.95 13.05
N MET A 192 3.84 15.64 12.83
CA MET A 192 4.47 14.99 11.67
C MET A 192 3.80 15.43 10.37
N THR A 193 2.46 15.45 10.30
CA THR A 193 1.69 15.88 9.13
C THR A 193 2.04 17.32 8.76
N LYS A 194 2.06 18.23 9.74
CA LYS A 194 2.48 19.62 9.52
C LYS A 194 3.93 19.74 9.06
N LEU A 195 4.85 18.96 9.64
CA LEU A 195 6.28 18.99 9.29
C LEU A 195 6.51 18.66 7.82
N TYR A 196 5.73 17.73 7.26
CA TYR A 196 5.87 17.28 5.87
C TYR A 196 4.87 17.96 4.91
N GLY A 197 4.16 19.00 5.36
CA GLY A 197 3.27 19.79 4.51
C GLY A 197 2.01 19.05 4.03
N ARG A 198 1.50 18.17 4.86
CA ARG A 198 0.33 17.35 4.56
C ARG A 198 -0.93 17.83 5.27
#